data_4e673042a4c2f290f45e48cb82b37532
#
_entry.id   4e673042a4c2f290f45e48cb82b37532
#
_cell.length_a   1.000
_cell.length_b   1.000
_cell.length_c   1.000
_cell.angle_alpha   90.00
_cell.angle_beta   90.00
_cell.angle_gamma   90.00
#
_symmetry.space_group_name_H-M   'P 1'
#
loop_
_entity.id
_entity.type
_entity.pdbx_description
1 polymer ?
#
loop_
_entity_poly.entity_id
_entity_poly.type
_entity_poly.pdbx_seq_one_letter_code
_entity_poly.pdbx_strand_id
1 'polypeptide(L)'
;EKIFNQLCEGLFSELKRNEALTLSFSGENSQFIRINNASIRQTGLVDDANLGLKFISNNRTCEGSITVSGDYDVDLSRGRKEMKRMRSESKEILEDPFLVMPTNSGSSREIINADGLPFEDAVQALIPSMQRGVDLVGIFANGKMYRGNANSLGQKHWFETESHCLDYSLVTPERQMVKGTYAGTDWDQHSYESYINRSIEKL
;
A
#
# COMPACT_ATOMS: atom_id res chain seq x y z
N GLU A 1 -6.16 -7.86 8.13
CA GLU A 1 -7.58 -7.62 8.46
C GLU A 1 -7.85 -7.75 9.97
N LYS A 2 -7.47 -8.88 10.63
CA LYS A 2 -7.78 -9.12 12.05
C LYS A 2 -7.30 -7.99 12.95
N ILE A 3 -6.02 -7.59 12.83
CA ILE A 3 -5.45 -6.51 13.65
C ILE A 3 -6.16 -5.17 13.40
N PHE A 4 -6.50 -4.86 12.15
CA PHE A 4 -7.26 -3.66 11.82
C PHE A 4 -8.63 -3.64 12.51
N ASN A 5 -9.37 -4.75 12.47
CA ASN A 5 -10.66 -4.86 13.12
C ASN A 5 -10.56 -4.68 14.65
N GLN A 6 -9.58 -5.30 15.28
CA GLN A 6 -9.33 -5.16 16.72
C GLN A 6 -8.96 -3.73 17.11
N LEU A 7 -8.11 -3.06 16.30
CA LEU A 7 -7.75 -1.65 16.54
C LEU A 7 -8.95 -0.72 16.36
N CYS A 8 -9.82 -0.97 15.38
CA CYS A 8 -11.07 -0.22 15.22
C CYS A 8 -11.92 -0.32 16.49
N GLU A 9 -12.18 -1.53 16.98
CA GLU A 9 -12.99 -1.75 18.19
C GLU A 9 -12.36 -1.08 19.42
N GLY A 10 -11.05 -1.28 19.61
CA GLY A 10 -10.32 -0.72 20.76
C GLY A 10 -10.29 0.81 20.75
N LEU A 11 -10.03 1.44 19.60
CA LEU A 11 -9.93 2.89 19.52
C LEU A 11 -11.31 3.57 19.52
N PHE A 12 -12.32 2.98 18.88
CA PHE A 12 -13.67 3.55 18.90
C PHE A 12 -14.30 3.50 20.30
N SER A 13 -13.99 2.50 21.11
CA SER A 13 -14.45 2.42 22.49
C SER A 13 -13.93 3.53 23.41
N GLU A 14 -12.83 4.20 23.02
CA GLU A 14 -12.21 5.31 23.77
C GLU A 14 -12.82 6.69 23.45
N LEU A 15 -13.74 6.76 22.48
CA LEU A 15 -14.34 8.03 22.06
C LEU A 15 -15.32 8.55 23.11
N LYS A 16 -15.28 9.87 23.30
CA LYS A 16 -16.20 10.59 24.16
C LYS A 16 -17.40 11.11 23.35
N ARG A 17 -18.40 11.60 24.07
CA ARG A 17 -19.53 12.29 23.45
C ARG A 17 -19.01 13.47 22.60
N ASN A 18 -19.54 13.63 21.38
CA ASN A 18 -19.15 14.62 20.39
C ASN A 18 -17.75 14.41 19.76
N GLU A 19 -17.16 13.23 19.92
CA GLU A 19 -15.96 12.83 19.19
C GLU A 19 -16.33 11.83 18.08
N ALA A 20 -15.63 11.93 16.97
CA ALA A 20 -15.68 10.96 15.88
C ALA A 20 -14.26 10.61 15.44
N LEU A 21 -14.06 9.39 14.95
CA LEU A 21 -12.79 8.91 14.46
C LEU A 21 -12.99 8.18 13.15
N THR A 22 -12.17 8.50 12.17
CA THR A 22 -12.01 7.70 10.95
C THR A 22 -10.62 7.10 10.96
N LEU A 23 -10.53 5.82 10.63
CA LEU A 23 -9.30 5.06 10.54
C LEU A 23 -9.06 4.64 9.09
N SER A 24 -7.84 4.82 8.62
CA SER A 24 -7.38 4.37 7.30
C SER A 24 -6.16 3.47 7.47
N PHE A 25 -6.28 2.23 7.04
CA PHE A 25 -5.20 1.24 7.09
C PHE A 25 -4.58 1.09 5.71
N SER A 26 -3.26 1.13 5.65
CA SER A 26 -2.48 0.74 4.48
C SER A 26 -1.38 -0.21 4.91
N GLY A 27 -1.19 -1.28 4.15
CA GLY A 27 -0.11 -2.23 4.41
C GLY A 27 0.27 -2.94 3.14
N GLU A 28 1.45 -3.54 3.18
CA GLU A 28 1.97 -4.39 2.12
C GLU A 28 2.83 -5.51 2.70
N ASN A 29 2.81 -6.65 2.01
CA ASN A 29 3.77 -7.73 2.15
C ASN A 29 4.27 -8.02 0.75
N SER A 30 5.42 -7.47 0.40
CA SER A 30 5.91 -7.44 -0.96
C SER A 30 7.42 -7.67 -1.03
N GLN A 31 7.91 -7.90 -2.24
CA GLN A 31 9.33 -7.80 -2.55
C GLN A 31 9.57 -6.78 -3.64
N PHE A 32 10.80 -6.29 -3.71
CA PHE A 32 11.28 -5.53 -4.84
C PHE A 32 12.60 -6.09 -5.38
N ILE A 33 12.81 -5.92 -6.67
CA ILE A 33 14.04 -6.30 -7.38
C ILE A 33 14.47 -5.10 -8.22
N ARG A 34 15.64 -4.55 -7.93
CA ARG A 34 16.25 -3.47 -8.74
C ARG A 34 17.16 -4.08 -9.78
N ILE A 35 17.01 -3.61 -11.01
CA ILE A 35 17.76 -4.05 -12.18
C ILE A 35 18.51 -2.86 -12.75
N ASN A 36 19.77 -3.04 -13.08
CA ASN A 36 20.60 -2.06 -13.77
C ASN A 36 21.76 -2.75 -14.48
N ASN A 37 22.15 -2.27 -15.64
CA ASN A 37 23.11 -2.93 -16.54
C ASN A 37 22.70 -4.38 -16.80
N ALA A 38 21.43 -4.61 -17.13
CA ALA A 38 20.84 -5.93 -17.37
C ALA A 38 21.23 -6.98 -16.29
N SER A 39 21.29 -6.56 -15.03
CA SER A 39 21.70 -7.39 -13.89
C SER A 39 20.93 -7.02 -12.64
N ILE A 40 20.64 -8.02 -11.80
CA ILE A 40 20.06 -7.78 -10.49
C ILE A 40 21.06 -7.03 -9.62
N ARG A 41 20.66 -5.91 -9.07
CA ARG A 41 21.49 -5.06 -8.20
C ARG A 41 21.12 -5.17 -6.73
N GLN A 42 19.82 -5.32 -6.48
CA GLN A 42 19.30 -5.38 -5.11
C GLN A 42 17.97 -6.11 -5.12
N THR A 43 17.76 -6.91 -4.10
CA THR A 43 16.45 -7.46 -3.75
C THR A 43 16.13 -7.06 -2.31
N GLY A 44 14.85 -6.95 -1.98
CA GLY A 44 14.41 -6.67 -0.62
C GLY A 44 12.97 -7.13 -0.41
N LEU A 45 12.66 -7.44 0.84
CA LEU A 45 11.30 -7.74 1.29
C LEU A 45 10.78 -6.52 2.04
N VAL A 46 9.50 -6.24 1.87
CA VAL A 46 8.78 -5.18 2.58
C VAL A 46 7.60 -5.82 3.31
N ASP A 47 7.54 -5.63 4.60
CA ASP A 47 6.41 -5.98 5.44
C ASP A 47 6.10 -4.77 6.31
N ASP A 48 5.21 -3.92 5.84
CA ASP A 48 4.93 -2.63 6.45
C ASP A 48 3.41 -2.40 6.55
N ALA A 49 3.01 -1.74 7.62
CA ALA A 49 1.63 -1.33 7.83
C ALA A 49 1.55 -0.02 8.60
N ASN A 50 0.61 0.82 8.19
CA ASN A 50 0.33 2.12 8.80
C ASN A 50 -1.17 2.27 9.05
N LEU A 51 -1.52 2.87 10.19
CA LEU A 51 -2.88 3.26 10.53
C LEU A 51 -2.94 4.79 10.64
N GLY A 52 -3.61 5.41 9.68
CA GLY A 52 -3.97 6.83 9.74
C GLY A 52 -5.20 7.04 10.61
N LEU A 53 -5.19 8.09 11.41
CA LEU A 53 -6.28 8.49 12.30
C LEU A 53 -6.72 9.91 11.94
N LYS A 54 -8.01 10.09 11.66
CA LYS A 54 -8.64 11.40 11.52
C LYS A 54 -9.65 11.57 12.64
N PHE A 55 -9.27 12.39 13.61
CA PHE A 55 -10.06 12.68 14.81
C PHE A 55 -10.84 13.97 14.63
N ILE A 56 -12.12 13.94 14.98
CA ILE A 56 -13.02 15.08 14.89
C ILE A 56 -13.64 15.33 16.27
N SER A 57 -13.60 16.57 16.73
CA SER A 57 -14.27 17.01 17.95
C SER A 57 -14.72 18.48 17.81
N ASN A 58 -16.03 18.75 18.04
CA ASN A 58 -16.58 20.08 17.99
C ASN A 58 -16.20 20.85 16.70
N ASN A 59 -16.45 20.29 15.54
CA ASN A 59 -16.11 20.81 14.21
C ASN A 59 -14.60 21.13 14.00
N ARG A 60 -13.74 20.47 14.74
CA ARG A 60 -12.27 20.57 14.60
C ARG A 60 -11.70 19.22 14.22
N THR A 61 -10.77 19.22 13.27
CA THR A 61 -10.15 17.99 12.76
C THR A 61 -8.67 17.97 13.09
N CYS A 62 -8.19 16.85 13.62
CA CYS A 62 -6.77 16.54 13.75
C CYS A 62 -6.48 15.23 13.04
N GLU A 63 -5.29 15.14 12.46
CA GLU A 63 -4.82 13.94 11.79
C GLU A 63 -3.51 13.46 12.40
N GLY A 64 -3.31 12.15 12.36
CA GLY A 64 -2.10 11.51 12.81
C GLY A 64 -2.00 10.10 12.26
N SER A 65 -0.90 9.43 12.52
CA SER A 65 -0.70 8.05 12.10
C SER A 65 0.20 7.30 13.06
N ILE A 66 0.08 5.98 13.04
CA ILE A 66 0.97 5.06 13.74
C ILE A 66 1.42 3.95 12.78
N THR A 67 2.66 3.53 12.92
CA THR A 67 3.12 2.27 12.31
C THR A 67 2.53 1.11 13.10
N VAL A 68 1.95 0.15 12.38
CA VAL A 68 1.34 -1.06 12.95
C VAL A 68 2.37 -2.17 12.97
N SER A 69 2.62 -2.74 14.14
CA SER A 69 3.58 -3.83 14.35
C SER A 69 2.96 -5.24 14.23
N GLY A 70 1.63 -5.32 14.26
CA GLY A 70 0.89 -6.57 14.34
C GLY A 70 0.65 -7.09 15.77
N ASP A 71 1.28 -6.48 16.78
CA ASP A 71 0.99 -6.72 18.19
C ASP A 71 -0.13 -5.78 18.65
N TYR A 72 -1.26 -6.36 19.01
CA TYR A 72 -2.46 -5.58 19.36
C TYR A 72 -2.24 -4.62 20.54
N ASP A 73 -1.59 -5.06 21.60
CA ASP A 73 -1.44 -4.25 22.82
C ASP A 73 -0.48 -3.08 22.57
N VAL A 74 0.58 -3.32 21.82
CA VAL A 74 1.54 -2.29 21.41
C VAL A 74 0.86 -1.27 20.50
N ASP A 75 0.17 -1.73 19.49
CA ASP A 75 -0.46 -0.86 18.48
C ASP A 75 -1.65 -0.09 19.06
N LEU A 76 -2.46 -0.72 19.91
CA LEU A 76 -3.54 -0.04 20.64
C LEU A 76 -2.98 1.04 21.55
N SER A 77 -1.89 0.75 22.28
CA SER A 77 -1.23 1.75 23.14
C SER A 77 -0.74 2.96 22.35
N ARG A 78 -0.12 2.72 21.17
CA ARG A 78 0.29 3.79 20.25
C ARG A 78 -0.90 4.61 19.76
N GLY A 79 -1.97 3.94 19.32
CA GLY A 79 -3.20 4.59 18.87
C GLY A 79 -3.86 5.45 19.96
N ARG A 80 -3.93 4.96 21.21
CA ARG A 80 -4.42 5.70 22.37
C ARG A 80 -3.57 6.95 22.66
N LYS A 81 -2.25 6.82 22.57
CA LYS A 81 -1.34 7.96 22.75
C LYS A 81 -1.59 9.02 21.67
N GLU A 82 -1.76 8.60 20.43
CA GLU A 82 -2.02 9.49 19.31
C GLU A 82 -3.40 10.16 19.44
N MET A 83 -4.44 9.44 19.81
CA MET A 83 -5.76 10.02 20.13
C MET A 83 -5.70 11.03 21.25
N LYS A 84 -4.91 10.77 22.31
CA LYS A 84 -4.73 11.71 23.42
C LYS A 84 -4.05 13.00 22.94
N ARG A 85 -3.05 12.91 22.06
CA ARG A 85 -2.38 14.06 21.43
C ARG A 85 -3.39 14.87 20.62
N MET A 86 -4.11 14.23 19.69
CA MET A 86 -5.10 14.88 18.83
C MET A 86 -6.24 15.53 19.65
N ARG A 87 -6.69 14.89 20.72
CA ARG A 87 -7.72 15.43 21.63
C ARG A 87 -7.25 16.70 22.35
N SER A 88 -5.96 16.82 22.65
CA SER A 88 -5.39 18.04 23.22
C SER A 88 -5.26 19.14 22.16
N GLU A 89 -4.70 18.78 21.01
CA GLU A 89 -4.41 19.69 19.91
C GLU A 89 -5.69 20.26 19.28
N SER A 90 -6.76 19.45 19.19
CA SER A 90 -8.05 19.92 18.66
C SER A 90 -8.65 21.12 19.39
N LYS A 91 -8.24 21.38 20.63
CA LYS A 91 -8.72 22.52 21.42
C LYS A 91 -8.13 23.86 20.94
N GLU A 92 -6.96 23.78 20.30
CA GLU A 92 -6.18 24.95 19.82
C GLU A 92 -6.45 25.25 18.34
N ILE A 93 -7.14 24.34 17.64
CA ILE A 93 -7.47 24.48 16.22
C ILE A 93 -8.76 25.28 16.08
N LEU A 94 -8.85 26.12 15.05
CA LEU A 94 -10.09 26.84 14.70
C LEU A 94 -11.17 25.85 14.23
N GLU A 95 -12.43 26.20 14.50
CA GLU A 95 -13.57 25.43 13.97
C GLU A 95 -13.66 25.56 12.47
N ASP A 96 -13.92 24.45 11.82
CA ASP A 96 -14.21 24.40 10.39
C ASP A 96 -15.74 24.36 10.20
N PRO A 97 -16.37 25.49 9.78
CA PRO A 97 -17.81 25.56 9.57
C PRO A 97 -18.28 24.72 8.38
N PHE A 98 -17.36 24.28 7.51
CA PHE A 98 -17.64 23.48 6.32
C PHE A 98 -17.32 21.99 6.51
N LEU A 99 -16.96 21.59 7.73
CA LEU A 99 -16.63 20.20 8.02
C LEU A 99 -17.80 19.27 7.71
N VAL A 100 -17.54 18.31 6.83
CA VAL A 100 -18.47 17.21 6.55
C VAL A 100 -18.18 16.07 7.51
N MET A 101 -19.15 15.77 8.36
CA MET A 101 -19.06 14.63 9.28
C MET A 101 -19.09 13.30 8.52
N PRO A 102 -18.30 12.31 8.96
CA PRO A 102 -18.39 10.98 8.38
C PRO A 102 -19.80 10.41 8.56
N THR A 103 -20.22 9.58 7.64
CA THR A 103 -21.51 8.88 7.67
C THR A 103 -21.28 7.37 7.62
N ASN A 104 -22.32 6.60 7.98
CA ASN A 104 -22.28 5.17 7.72
C ASN A 104 -22.94 4.88 6.37
N SER A 105 -22.13 4.61 5.35
CA SER A 105 -22.57 4.19 4.00
C SER A 105 -22.50 2.67 3.79
N GLY A 106 -22.34 1.90 4.87
CA GLY A 106 -22.29 0.44 4.84
C GLY A 106 -20.89 -0.11 5.02
N SER A 107 -20.74 -1.40 4.75
CA SER A 107 -19.49 -2.12 4.87
C SER A 107 -19.24 -2.99 3.65
N SER A 108 -17.99 -3.19 3.29
CA SER A 108 -17.59 -4.12 2.24
C SER A 108 -16.32 -4.86 2.63
N ARG A 109 -16.17 -6.04 2.04
CA ARG A 109 -14.96 -6.83 2.12
C ARG A 109 -14.68 -7.41 0.73
N GLU A 110 -13.55 -7.05 0.17
CA GLU A 110 -13.14 -7.53 -1.14
C GLU A 110 -11.72 -8.08 -1.05
N ILE A 111 -11.54 -9.31 -1.52
CA ILE A 111 -10.24 -9.96 -1.65
C ILE A 111 -10.12 -10.44 -3.08
N ILE A 112 -9.16 -9.88 -3.78
CA ILE A 112 -8.81 -10.30 -5.13
C ILE A 112 -7.66 -11.31 -4.99
N ASN A 113 -7.98 -12.58 -5.20
CA ASN A 113 -6.97 -13.64 -5.28
C ASN A 113 -6.36 -13.59 -6.68
N ALA A 114 -5.04 -13.62 -6.74
CA ALA A 114 -4.28 -13.62 -7.97
C ALA A 114 -3.40 -14.87 -8.06
N ASP A 115 -3.11 -15.32 -9.27
CA ASP A 115 -2.06 -16.30 -9.54
C ASP A 115 -0.75 -15.53 -9.77
N GLY A 116 -0.24 -14.97 -8.67
CA GLY A 116 0.91 -14.09 -8.66
C GLY A 116 2.22 -14.84 -8.83
N LEU A 117 3.30 -14.10 -9.12
CA LEU A 117 4.65 -14.65 -9.20
C LEU A 117 5.19 -14.90 -7.79
N PRO A 118 5.54 -16.17 -7.42
CA PRO A 118 6.16 -16.44 -6.12
C PRO A 118 7.47 -15.65 -5.93
N PHE A 119 7.75 -15.24 -4.70
CA PHE A 119 8.94 -14.44 -4.40
C PHE A 119 10.25 -15.14 -4.79
N GLU A 120 10.34 -16.44 -4.54
CA GLU A 120 11.47 -17.28 -4.88
C GLU A 120 11.72 -17.40 -6.39
N ASP A 121 10.68 -17.30 -7.21
CA ASP A 121 10.76 -17.47 -8.66
C ASP A 121 11.01 -16.14 -9.40
N ALA A 122 10.80 -15.01 -8.75
CA ALA A 122 10.78 -13.68 -9.38
C ALA A 122 12.12 -13.33 -10.07
N VAL A 123 13.24 -13.65 -9.46
CA VAL A 123 14.56 -13.41 -10.07
C VAL A 123 14.71 -14.23 -11.36
N GLN A 124 14.35 -15.51 -11.35
CA GLN A 124 14.47 -16.39 -12.50
C GLN A 124 13.51 -15.98 -13.64
N ALA A 125 12.33 -15.51 -13.31
CA ALA A 125 11.34 -15.04 -14.28
C ALA A 125 11.81 -13.77 -15.02
N LEU A 126 12.62 -12.91 -14.38
CA LEU A 126 13.10 -11.65 -14.95
C LEU A 126 14.37 -11.82 -15.81
N ILE A 127 15.24 -12.82 -15.52
CA ILE A 127 16.54 -13.05 -16.18
C ILE A 127 16.44 -13.11 -17.72
N PRO A 128 15.48 -13.85 -18.34
CA PRO A 128 15.43 -13.93 -19.81
C PRO A 128 15.33 -12.58 -20.50
N SER A 129 14.67 -11.60 -19.90
CA SER A 129 14.54 -10.25 -20.46
C SER A 129 15.83 -9.43 -20.36
N MET A 130 16.68 -9.73 -19.40
CA MET A 130 17.98 -9.08 -19.25
C MET A 130 19.04 -9.57 -20.26
N GLN A 131 18.79 -10.68 -20.93
CA GLN A 131 19.74 -11.33 -21.87
C GLN A 131 19.48 -10.97 -23.34
N ARG A 132 18.81 -9.86 -23.64
CA ARG A 132 18.33 -9.48 -24.98
C ARG A 132 19.28 -8.51 -25.72
N GLY A 133 20.49 -8.28 -25.24
CA GLY A 133 21.47 -7.39 -25.87
C GLY A 133 21.19 -5.89 -25.67
N VAL A 134 20.23 -5.55 -24.84
CA VAL A 134 19.92 -4.18 -24.40
C VAL A 134 20.09 -4.08 -22.91
N ASP A 135 20.40 -2.91 -22.40
CA ASP A 135 20.43 -2.66 -20.97
C ASP A 135 18.98 -2.48 -20.45
N LEU A 136 18.55 -3.39 -19.59
CA LEU A 136 17.30 -3.25 -18.83
C LEU A 136 17.63 -2.59 -17.50
N VAL A 137 17.07 -1.41 -17.28
CA VAL A 137 17.13 -0.65 -16.03
C VAL A 137 15.73 -0.51 -15.48
N GLY A 138 15.50 -0.91 -14.24
CA GLY A 138 14.15 -0.85 -13.69
C GLY A 138 14.02 -1.31 -12.27
N ILE A 139 12.77 -1.30 -11.82
CA ILE A 139 12.36 -1.88 -10.55
C ILE A 139 11.14 -2.77 -10.77
N PHE A 140 11.25 -4.00 -10.32
CA PHE A 140 10.14 -4.91 -10.21
C PHE A 140 9.68 -4.96 -8.76
N ALA A 141 8.38 -4.95 -8.53
CA ALA A 141 7.77 -5.19 -7.23
C ALA A 141 6.58 -6.12 -7.39
N ASN A 142 6.41 -7.04 -6.47
CA ASN A 142 5.21 -7.89 -6.41
C ASN A 142 4.89 -8.27 -4.98
N GLY A 143 3.62 -8.57 -4.71
CA GLY A 143 3.13 -9.01 -3.42
C GLY A 143 1.75 -8.50 -3.09
N LYS A 144 1.37 -8.66 -1.83
CA LYS A 144 0.05 -8.33 -1.31
C LYS A 144 -0.02 -6.89 -0.83
N MET A 145 -1.13 -6.25 -1.18
CA MET A 145 -1.48 -4.90 -0.76
C MET A 145 -2.77 -4.93 0.05
N TYR A 146 -2.79 -4.21 1.16
CA TYR A 146 -3.92 -4.14 2.08
C TYR A 146 -4.42 -2.72 2.22
N ARG A 147 -5.74 -2.51 2.17
CA ARG A 147 -6.39 -1.23 2.44
C ARG A 147 -7.59 -1.46 3.35
N GLY A 148 -7.71 -0.64 4.38
CA GLY A 148 -8.84 -0.64 5.28
C GLY A 148 -9.33 0.78 5.51
N ASN A 149 -10.64 0.94 5.66
CA ASN A 149 -11.25 2.19 6.09
C ASN A 149 -12.38 1.88 7.05
N ALA A 150 -12.42 2.58 8.16
CA ALA A 150 -13.51 2.45 9.12
C ALA A 150 -13.77 3.79 9.80
N ASN A 151 -15.01 4.00 10.25
CA ASN A 151 -15.34 5.13 11.09
C ASN A 151 -16.17 4.73 12.32
N SER A 152 -16.21 5.60 13.30
CA SER A 152 -16.91 5.37 14.56
C SER A 152 -18.43 5.33 14.44
N LEU A 153 -19.00 5.55 13.25
CA LEU A 153 -20.43 5.45 12.96
C LEU A 153 -20.84 4.12 12.37
N GLY A 154 -19.88 3.15 12.27
CA GLY A 154 -20.14 1.79 11.86
C GLY A 154 -19.79 1.45 10.41
N GLN A 155 -19.30 2.39 9.61
CA GLN A 155 -18.77 2.08 8.29
C GLN A 155 -17.44 1.32 8.43
N LYS A 156 -17.27 0.26 7.62
CA LYS A 156 -16.03 -0.50 7.59
C LYS A 156 -15.82 -1.17 6.24
N HIS A 157 -14.69 -0.89 5.61
CA HIS A 157 -14.29 -1.46 4.33
C HIS A 157 -12.93 -2.13 4.45
N TRP A 158 -12.76 -3.27 3.80
CA TRP A 158 -11.49 -3.97 3.65
C TRP A 158 -11.28 -4.37 2.21
N PHE A 159 -10.08 -4.11 1.72
CA PHE A 159 -9.62 -4.50 0.39
C PHE A 159 -8.24 -5.15 0.49
N GLU A 160 -8.08 -6.29 -0.18
CA GLU A 160 -6.82 -7.01 -0.31
C GLU A 160 -6.64 -7.43 -1.76
N THR A 161 -5.46 -7.22 -2.30
CA THR A 161 -5.09 -7.68 -3.64
C THR A 161 -3.63 -8.10 -3.66
N GLU A 162 -3.29 -8.99 -4.58
CA GLU A 162 -1.92 -9.29 -4.96
C GLU A 162 -1.68 -8.74 -6.35
N SER A 163 -0.51 -8.14 -6.57
CA SER A 163 -0.18 -7.53 -7.85
C SER A 163 1.31 -7.51 -8.09
N HIS A 164 1.70 -7.32 -9.35
CA HIS A 164 3.08 -7.10 -9.75
C HIS A 164 3.19 -5.85 -10.63
N CYS A 165 4.36 -5.23 -10.61
CA CYS A 165 4.70 -4.10 -11.47
C CYS A 165 6.19 -4.10 -11.76
N LEU A 166 6.56 -4.09 -13.03
CA LEU A 166 7.89 -3.76 -13.50
C LEU A 166 7.84 -2.40 -14.23
N ASP A 167 8.42 -1.38 -13.64
CA ASP A 167 8.69 -0.10 -14.32
C ASP A 167 10.12 -0.12 -14.82
N TYR A 168 10.32 0.07 -16.14
CA TYR A 168 11.63 -0.16 -16.77
C TYR A 168 11.93 0.80 -17.90
N SER A 169 13.22 0.92 -18.20
CA SER A 169 13.77 1.47 -19.43
C SER A 169 14.67 0.44 -20.09
N LEU A 170 14.58 0.33 -21.41
CA LEU A 170 15.53 -0.41 -22.23
C LEU A 170 16.43 0.61 -22.92
N VAL A 171 17.73 0.36 -22.90
CA VAL A 171 18.74 1.28 -23.45
C VAL A 171 19.67 0.50 -24.36
N THR A 172 19.87 1.01 -25.62
CA THR A 172 20.85 0.44 -26.56
C THR A 172 22.26 0.97 -26.27
N PRO A 173 23.31 0.32 -26.80
CA PRO A 173 24.68 0.86 -26.77
C PRO A 173 24.77 2.27 -27.35
N GLU A 174 23.96 2.61 -28.37
CA GLU A 174 23.87 3.91 -29.00
C GLU A 174 23.05 4.94 -28.20
N ARG A 175 22.58 4.55 -26.97
CA ARG A 175 21.80 5.37 -26.08
C ARG A 175 20.39 5.71 -26.57
N GLN A 176 19.83 4.93 -27.47
CA GLN A 176 18.39 4.96 -27.73
C GLN A 176 17.68 4.35 -26.53
N MET A 177 16.49 4.85 -26.22
CA MET A 177 15.77 4.44 -25.02
C MET A 177 14.28 4.30 -25.28
N VAL A 178 13.69 3.25 -24.73
CA VAL A 178 12.24 3.11 -24.58
C VAL A 178 11.90 2.86 -23.12
N LYS A 179 10.85 3.49 -22.64
CA LYS A 179 10.30 3.26 -21.31
C LYS A 179 8.99 2.46 -21.39
N GLY A 180 8.78 1.56 -20.44
CA GLY A 180 7.56 0.77 -20.34
C GLY A 180 7.24 0.37 -18.91
N THR A 181 5.99 -0.07 -18.73
CA THR A 181 5.51 -0.63 -17.46
C THR A 181 4.74 -1.91 -17.77
N TYR A 182 5.13 -3.01 -17.13
CA TYR A 182 4.40 -4.27 -17.15
C TYR A 182 3.81 -4.51 -15.77
N ALA A 183 2.49 -4.56 -15.67
CA ALA A 183 1.79 -4.69 -14.38
C ALA A 183 0.52 -5.52 -14.54
N GLY A 184 0.14 -6.19 -13.46
CA GLY A 184 -1.07 -7.02 -13.41
C GLY A 184 -1.25 -7.67 -12.04
N THR A 185 -2.25 -8.54 -11.97
CA THR A 185 -2.49 -9.42 -10.83
C THR A 185 -1.90 -10.80 -11.07
N ASP A 186 -2.29 -11.44 -12.17
CA ASP A 186 -1.79 -12.76 -12.53
C ASP A 186 -0.49 -12.66 -13.31
N TRP A 187 0.50 -13.49 -12.98
CA TRP A 187 1.75 -13.54 -13.72
C TRP A 187 1.67 -14.52 -14.89
N ASP A 188 1.98 -14.03 -16.08
CA ASP A 188 2.17 -14.85 -17.27
C ASP A 188 3.53 -14.58 -17.91
N GLN A 189 4.43 -15.55 -17.84
CA GLN A 189 5.81 -15.43 -18.33
C GLN A 189 5.87 -15.15 -19.82
N HIS A 190 5.01 -15.77 -20.62
CA HIS A 190 5.01 -15.57 -22.08
C HIS A 190 4.54 -14.15 -22.44
N SER A 191 3.51 -13.65 -21.79
CA SER A 191 3.02 -12.28 -21.96
C SER A 191 4.08 -11.26 -21.54
N TYR A 192 4.78 -11.49 -20.41
CA TYR A 192 5.89 -10.67 -19.98
C TYR A 192 6.99 -10.59 -21.02
N GLU A 193 7.49 -11.72 -21.49
CA GLU A 193 8.56 -11.77 -22.50
C GLU A 193 8.13 -11.13 -23.84
N SER A 194 6.90 -11.37 -24.26
CA SER A 194 6.32 -10.75 -25.46
C SER A 194 6.22 -9.22 -25.31
N TYR A 195 5.89 -8.73 -24.11
CA TYR A 195 5.82 -7.30 -23.84
C TYR A 195 7.19 -6.62 -23.92
N ILE A 196 8.22 -7.25 -23.33
CA ILE A 196 9.61 -6.76 -23.43
C ILE A 196 10.10 -6.78 -24.89
N ASN A 197 9.86 -7.88 -25.63
CA ASN A 197 10.27 -7.98 -27.05
C ASN A 197 9.65 -6.87 -27.90
N ARG A 198 8.35 -6.58 -27.73
CA ARG A 198 7.70 -5.44 -28.42
C ARG A 198 8.29 -4.08 -28.06
N SER A 199 8.83 -3.95 -26.86
CA SER A 199 9.52 -2.72 -26.45
C SER A 199 10.90 -2.62 -27.07
N ILE A 200 11.61 -3.74 -27.25
CA ILE A 200 12.89 -3.79 -27.96
C ILE A 200 12.70 -3.45 -29.46
N GLU A 201 11.64 -3.91 -30.11
CA GLU A 201 11.32 -3.61 -31.50
C GLU A 201 11.07 -2.11 -31.78
N LYS A 202 10.86 -1.31 -30.74
CA LYS A 202 10.68 0.15 -30.85
C LYS A 202 11.98 0.95 -30.70
N LEU A 203 13.07 0.29 -30.35
CA LEU A 203 14.41 0.87 -30.27
C LEU A 203 15.07 0.96 -31.64
#